data_6e59c9ff306b96bdb702f9cb5eb82a92
#
_entry.id   6e59c9ff306b96bdb702f9cb5eb82a92
#
_cell.length_a   1.000
_cell.length_b   1.000
_cell.length_c   1.000
_cell.angle_alpha   90.00
_cell.angle_beta   90.00
_cell.angle_gamma   90.00
#
_symmetry.space_group_name_H-M   'P 1'
#
loop_
_entity.id
_entity.type
_entity.pdbx_description
1 polymer ?
#
loop_
_entity_poly.entity_id
_entity_poly.type
_entity_poly.pdbx_seq_one_letter_code
_entity_poly.pdbx_strand_id
1 'polypeptide(L)'
;MYYPYFRGKQFDLLALSTLVKEQRWSKKIIPIIEPVRDSATLKKTIELFQKEKLQLYIIENPQVGRFKFFEAKQHPWQLKADTSIYSAEIITNQKLDQTSLAIFNEQSTRDQNLLNSNQFALLPNQGRFRILPFQKKIILDDAFIARKKIETYGNHDDDFFSDQHLYYQTDGFAGFSDYTIESSRYFDKGGPSRAIAIHVTYFDAYLNLRVKHFVSDTNDSTKDQALKFFEAAEKMLEWYDRNQDQLLLTLGMTELINYLKTKKFPGLGTIKKWSLAHHLELLGAYLNEGNHYLKGWKKYGIQG
;
A
#
# COMPACT_ATOMS: atom_id res chain seq x y z
N MET A 1 2.87 8.65 -11.16
CA MET A 1 2.17 8.82 -9.86
C MET A 1 1.74 7.46 -9.36
N TYR A 2 1.83 7.21 -8.05
CA TYR A 2 1.39 5.98 -7.39
C TYR A 2 0.15 6.23 -6.55
N TYR A 3 -0.87 5.39 -6.71
CA TYR A 3 -2.16 5.49 -6.03
C TYR A 3 -2.45 4.23 -5.21
N PRO A 4 -1.74 4.00 -4.08
CA PRO A 4 -1.93 2.78 -3.28
C PRO A 4 -3.35 2.71 -2.72
N TYR A 5 -4.00 1.54 -2.85
CA TYR A 5 -5.35 1.29 -2.35
C TYR A 5 -5.30 0.64 -0.97
N PHE A 6 -5.84 1.31 0.03
CA PHE A 6 -5.88 0.85 1.41
C PHE A 6 -7.28 0.49 1.85
N ARG A 7 -7.39 -0.58 2.61
CA ARG A 7 -8.63 -0.95 3.32
C ARG A 7 -8.87 -0.14 4.59
N GLY A 8 -8.15 0.91 4.84
CA GLY A 8 -8.31 1.82 5.99
C GLY A 8 -8.21 1.12 7.36
N LYS A 9 -7.48 0.02 7.46
CA LYS A 9 -7.20 -0.66 8.73
C LYS A 9 -6.26 0.19 9.60
N GLN A 10 -6.30 -0.03 10.90
CA GLN A 10 -5.55 0.79 11.86
C GLN A 10 -4.06 0.93 11.52
N PHE A 11 -3.39 -0.17 11.18
CA PHE A 11 -1.94 -0.15 10.94
C PHE A 11 -1.59 0.41 9.56
N ASP A 12 -2.50 0.36 8.58
CA ASP A 12 -2.38 1.06 7.30
C ASP A 12 -2.37 2.58 7.53
N LEU A 13 -3.38 3.08 8.26
CA LEU A 13 -3.51 4.49 8.61
C LEU A 13 -2.35 5.00 9.47
N LEU A 14 -1.85 4.17 10.39
CA LEU A 14 -0.67 4.50 11.20
C LEU A 14 0.61 4.56 10.34
N ALA A 15 0.78 3.71 9.34
CA ALA A 15 1.92 3.79 8.43
C ALA A 15 1.91 5.11 7.65
N LEU A 16 0.77 5.47 7.05
CA LEU A 16 0.58 6.76 6.35
C LEU A 16 0.91 7.94 7.26
N SER A 17 0.26 8.00 8.43
CA SER A 17 0.44 9.10 9.38
C SER A 17 1.86 9.21 9.91
N THR A 18 2.56 8.09 10.09
CA THR A 18 3.95 8.08 10.54
C THR A 18 4.86 8.67 9.46
N LEU A 19 4.76 8.22 8.20
CA LEU A 19 5.60 8.75 7.12
C LEU A 19 5.40 10.26 6.91
N VAL A 20 4.17 10.75 7.04
CA VAL A 20 3.89 12.18 6.94
C VAL A 20 4.54 12.95 8.11
N LYS A 21 4.39 12.48 9.34
CA LYS A 21 4.97 13.14 10.55
C LYS A 21 6.48 13.15 10.54
N GLU A 22 7.09 12.07 10.06
CA GLU A 22 8.55 11.92 9.97
C GLU A 22 9.13 12.56 8.69
N GLN A 23 8.30 13.30 7.93
CA GLN A 23 8.68 13.99 6.68
C GLN A 23 9.30 13.05 5.62
N ARG A 24 8.84 11.78 5.59
CA ARG A 24 9.25 10.73 4.65
C ARG A 24 8.22 10.50 3.55
N TRP A 25 7.16 11.31 3.49
CA TRP A 25 6.09 11.16 2.52
C TRP A 25 6.44 11.82 1.18
N SER A 26 6.27 11.09 0.09
CA SER A 26 6.41 11.64 -1.27
C SER A 26 5.08 12.18 -1.78
N LYS A 27 5.08 13.39 -2.35
CA LYS A 27 3.92 13.96 -3.05
C LYS A 27 3.57 13.23 -4.36
N LYS A 28 4.40 12.27 -4.79
CA LYS A 28 4.11 11.38 -5.92
C LYS A 28 3.24 10.19 -5.53
N ILE A 29 2.92 10.05 -4.24
CA ILE A 29 2.02 9.04 -3.70
C ILE A 29 0.73 9.71 -3.24
N ILE A 30 -0.39 9.24 -3.80
CA ILE A 30 -1.74 9.74 -3.47
C ILE A 30 -2.57 8.54 -3.04
N PRO A 31 -2.75 8.30 -1.72
CA PRO A 31 -3.45 7.11 -1.25
C PRO A 31 -4.94 7.17 -1.55
N ILE A 32 -5.52 6.00 -1.81
CA ILE A 32 -6.96 5.77 -1.90
C ILE A 32 -7.35 4.95 -0.68
N ILE A 33 -8.23 5.47 0.17
CA ILE A 33 -8.67 4.79 1.39
C ILE A 33 -10.12 4.35 1.24
N GLU A 34 -10.36 3.05 1.34
CA GLU A 34 -11.67 2.48 1.56
C GLU A 34 -11.88 2.31 3.07
N PRO A 35 -12.70 3.15 3.72
CA PRO A 35 -12.90 3.09 5.15
C PRO A 35 -13.65 1.80 5.54
N VAL A 36 -13.14 1.09 6.55
CA VAL A 36 -13.76 -0.17 7.01
C VAL A 36 -14.57 0.00 8.29
N ARG A 37 -14.30 1.06 9.05
CA ARG A 37 -14.99 1.40 10.30
C ARG A 37 -14.72 2.84 10.71
N ASP A 38 -15.62 3.44 11.49
CA ASP A 38 -15.34 4.69 12.18
C ASP A 38 -14.25 4.48 13.25
N SER A 39 -13.17 5.25 13.13
CA SER A 39 -12.07 5.19 14.09
C SER A 39 -11.40 6.56 14.24
N ALA A 40 -10.94 6.84 15.45
CA ALA A 40 -10.15 8.04 15.70
C ALA A 40 -8.87 8.10 14.84
N THR A 41 -8.31 6.94 14.49
CA THR A 41 -7.13 6.86 13.60
C THR A 41 -7.46 7.35 12.20
N LEU A 42 -8.61 6.96 11.63
CA LEU A 42 -9.05 7.43 10.32
C LEU A 42 -9.21 8.96 10.32
N LYS A 43 -9.94 9.50 11.30
CA LYS A 43 -10.17 10.96 11.43
C LYS A 43 -8.83 11.72 11.52
N LYS A 44 -7.93 11.29 12.41
CA LYS A 44 -6.61 11.91 12.58
C LYS A 44 -5.74 11.81 11.34
N THR A 45 -5.85 10.74 10.57
CA THR A 45 -5.10 10.60 9.30
C THR A 45 -5.61 11.59 8.27
N ILE A 46 -6.92 11.73 8.10
CA ILE A 46 -7.54 12.71 7.19
C ILE A 46 -7.13 14.13 7.60
N GLU A 47 -7.30 14.49 8.87
CA GLU A 47 -6.92 15.80 9.41
C GLU A 47 -5.43 16.12 9.19
N LEU A 48 -4.55 15.12 9.33
CA LEU A 48 -3.12 15.28 9.07
C LEU A 48 -2.84 15.57 7.60
N PHE A 49 -3.45 14.82 6.67
CA PHE A 49 -3.29 15.06 5.23
C PHE A 49 -3.82 16.44 4.83
N GLN A 50 -4.96 16.87 5.38
CA GLN A 50 -5.50 18.21 5.19
C GLN A 50 -4.53 19.29 5.68
N LYS A 51 -4.04 19.15 6.90
CA LYS A 51 -3.09 20.08 7.52
C LYS A 51 -1.82 20.24 6.67
N GLU A 52 -1.27 19.13 6.20
CA GLU A 52 -0.04 19.12 5.40
C GLU A 52 -0.30 19.38 3.90
N LYS A 53 -1.56 19.64 3.50
CA LYS A 53 -2.00 19.88 2.11
C LYS A 53 -1.56 18.75 1.16
N LEU A 54 -1.64 17.51 1.62
CA LEU A 54 -1.34 16.30 0.88
C LEU A 54 -2.61 15.73 0.29
N GLN A 55 -2.53 15.24 -0.95
CA GLN A 55 -3.68 14.65 -1.63
C GLN A 55 -4.04 13.27 -1.08
N LEU A 56 -5.33 13.02 -0.96
CA LEU A 56 -5.91 11.77 -0.45
C LEU A 56 -7.29 11.56 -1.08
N TYR A 57 -7.57 10.34 -1.55
CA TYR A 57 -8.91 9.91 -1.95
C TYR A 57 -9.59 9.11 -0.84
N ILE A 58 -10.87 9.41 -0.56
CA ILE A 58 -11.71 8.65 0.35
C ILE A 58 -12.88 8.05 -0.43
N ILE A 59 -13.08 6.75 -0.30
CA ILE A 59 -14.20 6.05 -0.91
C ILE A 59 -15.47 6.28 -0.08
N GLU A 60 -16.48 6.86 -0.72
CA GLU A 60 -17.74 7.23 -0.07
C GLU A 60 -18.74 6.09 0.00
N ASN A 61 -18.61 5.09 -0.85
CA ASN A 61 -19.47 3.89 -0.88
C ASN A 61 -18.67 2.58 -0.63
N PRO A 62 -18.00 2.44 0.52
CA PRO A 62 -17.15 1.29 0.80
C PRO A 62 -17.94 -0.02 0.71
N GLN A 63 -17.31 -1.04 0.12
CA GLN A 63 -17.93 -2.35 -0.12
C GLN A 63 -17.50 -3.39 0.92
N VAL A 64 -16.63 -3.03 1.85
CA VAL A 64 -16.09 -3.92 2.89
C VAL A 64 -16.20 -3.30 4.28
N GLY A 65 -16.05 -4.13 5.31
CA GLY A 65 -16.09 -3.67 6.69
C GLY A 65 -17.50 -3.29 7.16
N ARG A 66 -17.55 -2.50 8.22
CA ARG A 66 -18.84 -2.09 8.82
C ARG A 66 -19.55 -1.02 8.02
N PHE A 67 -18.82 -0.19 7.29
CA PHE A 67 -19.39 0.93 6.53
C PHE A 67 -20.18 0.54 5.29
N LYS A 68 -20.04 -0.68 4.77
CA LYS A 68 -20.86 -1.17 3.66
C LYS A 68 -22.38 -1.18 3.97
N PHE A 69 -22.75 -1.08 5.26
CA PHE A 69 -24.13 -1.07 5.72
C PHE A 69 -24.65 0.35 6.03
N PHE A 70 -23.81 1.38 5.89
CA PHE A 70 -24.22 2.76 6.16
C PHE A 70 -24.57 3.46 4.84
N GLU A 71 -25.61 4.28 4.86
CA GLU A 71 -25.88 5.19 3.74
C GLU A 71 -24.81 6.27 3.65
N ALA A 72 -24.44 6.67 2.45
CA ALA A 72 -23.37 7.65 2.17
C ALA A 72 -23.50 8.96 2.98
N LYS A 73 -24.71 9.37 3.30
CA LYS A 73 -25.02 10.58 4.09
C LYS A 73 -24.63 10.50 5.58
N GLN A 74 -24.28 9.32 6.07
CA GLN A 74 -23.99 9.08 7.50
C GLN A 74 -22.49 8.93 7.77
N HIS A 75 -21.64 9.18 6.79
CA HIS A 75 -20.20 9.03 6.96
C HIS A 75 -19.65 10.10 7.91
N PRO A 76 -18.88 9.70 8.94
CA PRO A 76 -18.35 10.61 9.96
C PRO A 76 -17.27 11.56 9.43
N TRP A 77 -16.74 11.31 8.24
CA TRP A 77 -15.86 12.23 7.53
C TRP A 77 -16.71 13.08 6.58
N GLN A 78 -17.21 14.18 7.03
CA GLN A 78 -17.68 15.21 6.11
C GLN A 78 -16.43 15.82 5.45
N LEU A 79 -16.27 15.56 4.16
CA LEU A 79 -15.27 16.26 3.38
C LEU A 79 -15.66 17.75 3.40
N LYS A 80 -14.99 18.51 4.26
CA LYS A 80 -15.05 19.98 4.14
C LYS A 80 -14.54 20.30 2.74
N ALA A 81 -15.03 21.35 2.14
CA ALA A 81 -14.61 21.83 0.81
C ALA A 81 -13.12 22.26 0.80
N ASP A 82 -12.25 21.38 1.26
CA ASP A 82 -10.81 21.57 1.27
C ASP A 82 -10.22 20.80 0.09
N THR A 83 -9.31 21.45 -0.57
CA THR A 83 -8.78 21.15 -1.89
C THR A 83 -7.83 19.95 -1.95
N SER A 84 -7.53 19.28 -0.83
CA SER A 84 -6.58 18.17 -0.77
C SER A 84 -7.21 16.79 -0.58
N ILE A 85 -8.44 16.74 -0.10
CA ILE A 85 -9.17 15.47 0.12
C ILE A 85 -10.26 15.35 -0.94
N TYR A 86 -10.22 14.27 -1.70
CA TYR A 86 -11.11 14.03 -2.82
C TYR A 86 -12.02 12.84 -2.57
N SER A 87 -13.24 12.89 -3.11
CA SER A 87 -14.15 11.76 -3.10
C SER A 87 -13.78 10.72 -4.16
N ALA A 88 -13.98 9.46 -3.83
CA ALA A 88 -13.90 8.34 -4.74
C ALA A 88 -15.13 7.44 -4.58
N GLU A 89 -15.58 6.80 -5.65
CA GLU A 89 -16.69 5.86 -5.62
C GLU A 89 -16.38 4.59 -6.39
N ILE A 90 -16.72 3.45 -5.78
CA ILE A 90 -16.66 2.16 -6.44
C ILE A 90 -17.88 2.04 -7.35
N ILE A 91 -17.66 1.77 -8.63
CA ILE A 91 -18.68 1.63 -9.64
C ILE A 91 -19.51 0.40 -9.34
N THR A 92 -20.77 0.65 -9.01
CA THR A 92 -21.85 -0.34 -8.91
C THR A 92 -22.84 -0.12 -10.05
N ASN A 93 -23.96 -0.81 -10.04
CA ASN A 93 -25.02 -0.60 -11.05
C ASN A 93 -25.85 0.69 -10.84
N GLN A 94 -25.45 1.54 -9.91
CA GLN A 94 -26.11 2.81 -9.61
C GLN A 94 -25.41 3.97 -10.32
N LYS A 95 -26.19 5.01 -10.65
CA LYS A 95 -25.65 6.24 -11.22
C LYS A 95 -24.68 6.90 -10.24
N LEU A 96 -23.51 7.26 -10.73
CA LEU A 96 -22.51 7.97 -9.94
C LEU A 96 -22.95 9.39 -9.67
N ASP A 97 -22.73 9.85 -8.46
CA ASP A 97 -22.70 11.26 -8.15
C ASP A 97 -21.42 11.91 -8.74
N GLN A 98 -21.28 13.23 -8.64
CA GLN A 98 -20.09 13.94 -9.12
C GLN A 98 -18.89 13.61 -8.23
N THR A 99 -18.25 12.47 -8.48
CA THR A 99 -17.05 12.04 -7.77
C THR A 99 -15.78 12.41 -8.54
N SER A 100 -14.67 12.59 -7.82
CA SER A 100 -13.38 12.91 -8.42
C SER A 100 -12.66 11.68 -9.00
N LEU A 101 -12.90 10.47 -8.45
CA LEU A 101 -12.30 9.22 -8.87
C LEU A 101 -13.34 8.10 -8.96
N ALA A 102 -13.51 7.55 -10.15
CA ALA A 102 -14.35 6.37 -10.40
C ALA A 102 -13.51 5.09 -10.28
N ILE A 103 -13.88 4.18 -9.38
CA ILE A 103 -13.15 2.93 -9.11
C ILE A 103 -13.92 1.76 -9.73
N PHE A 104 -13.31 1.12 -10.70
CA PHE A 104 -13.83 -0.10 -11.31
C PHE A 104 -13.30 -1.34 -10.61
N ASN A 105 -14.13 -2.35 -10.51
CA ASN A 105 -13.74 -3.69 -10.08
C ASN A 105 -14.08 -4.71 -11.17
N GLU A 106 -13.74 -5.97 -10.97
CA GLU A 106 -13.98 -7.03 -11.96
C GLU A 106 -15.47 -7.24 -12.28
N GLN A 107 -16.37 -6.86 -11.39
CA GLN A 107 -17.82 -6.98 -11.57
C GLN A 107 -18.46 -5.74 -12.21
N SER A 108 -17.72 -4.64 -12.35
CA SER A 108 -18.24 -3.41 -12.93
C SER A 108 -18.62 -3.61 -14.39
N THR A 109 -19.81 -3.11 -14.75
CA THR A 109 -20.30 -3.15 -16.13
C THR A 109 -19.60 -2.09 -16.99
N ARG A 110 -19.66 -2.28 -18.31
CA ARG A 110 -19.14 -1.31 -19.30
C ARG A 110 -20.16 -0.24 -19.67
N ASP A 111 -21.19 0.00 -18.89
CA ASP A 111 -22.22 0.96 -19.28
C ASP A 111 -21.63 2.36 -19.37
N GLN A 112 -21.40 2.81 -20.60
CA GLN A 112 -20.80 4.11 -20.93
C GLN A 112 -21.67 5.29 -20.51
N ASN A 113 -22.98 5.08 -20.34
CA ASN A 113 -23.89 6.16 -19.95
C ASN A 113 -23.71 6.62 -18.50
N LEU A 114 -22.95 5.86 -17.70
CA LEU A 114 -22.62 6.19 -16.31
C LEU A 114 -21.32 6.99 -16.18
N LEU A 115 -20.61 7.25 -17.29
CA LEU A 115 -19.22 7.69 -17.25
C LEU A 115 -19.08 9.14 -17.70
N ASN A 116 -18.51 9.97 -16.83
CA ASN A 116 -18.01 11.28 -17.22
C ASN A 116 -16.54 11.13 -17.68
N SER A 117 -16.25 11.35 -18.95
CA SER A 117 -14.93 11.18 -19.55
C SER A 117 -13.83 12.04 -18.90
N ASN A 118 -14.18 13.10 -18.17
CA ASN A 118 -13.25 14.01 -17.50
C ASN A 118 -12.82 13.52 -16.11
N GLN A 119 -13.44 12.47 -15.57
CA GLN A 119 -13.06 11.91 -14.27
C GLN A 119 -11.77 11.09 -14.37
N PHE A 120 -11.07 11.00 -13.25
CA PHE A 120 -10.07 9.96 -13.07
C PHE A 120 -10.77 8.60 -12.94
N ALA A 121 -10.20 7.58 -13.54
CA ALA A 121 -10.69 6.23 -13.44
C ALA A 121 -9.58 5.28 -12.94
N LEU A 122 -9.84 4.58 -11.83
CA LEU A 122 -9.03 3.47 -11.35
C LEU A 122 -9.58 2.18 -11.96
N LEU A 123 -8.78 1.52 -12.78
CA LEU A 123 -9.21 0.42 -13.66
C LEU A 123 -8.43 -0.85 -13.37
N PRO A 124 -9.07 -2.00 -13.19
CA PRO A 124 -8.38 -3.29 -13.15
C PRO A 124 -7.51 -3.50 -14.40
N ASN A 125 -6.35 -4.11 -14.23
CA ASN A 125 -5.42 -4.41 -15.32
C ASN A 125 -5.95 -5.53 -16.24
N GLN A 126 -7.05 -5.26 -16.89
CA GLN A 126 -7.71 -6.16 -17.85
C GLN A 126 -8.01 -5.41 -19.14
N GLY A 127 -7.82 -6.06 -20.30
CA GLY A 127 -7.99 -5.47 -21.62
C GLY A 127 -9.33 -4.74 -21.81
N ARG A 128 -10.41 -5.31 -21.29
CA ARG A 128 -11.76 -4.71 -21.38
C ARG A 128 -11.89 -3.33 -20.69
N PHE A 129 -11.09 -3.04 -19.68
CA PHE A 129 -11.10 -1.74 -18.99
C PHE A 129 -10.11 -0.75 -19.61
N ARG A 130 -9.00 -1.23 -20.17
CA ARG A 130 -7.97 -0.37 -20.79
C ARG A 130 -8.52 0.47 -21.94
N ILE A 131 -9.53 -0.03 -22.67
CA ILE A 131 -10.16 0.64 -23.82
C ILE A 131 -11.22 1.68 -23.44
N LEU A 132 -11.58 1.80 -22.17
CA LEU A 132 -12.58 2.79 -21.74
C LEU A 132 -12.11 4.22 -22.03
N PRO A 133 -13.01 5.13 -22.45
CA PRO A 133 -12.68 6.45 -22.99
C PRO A 133 -12.41 7.50 -21.91
N PHE A 134 -11.74 7.13 -20.82
CA PHE A 134 -11.32 8.09 -19.79
C PHE A 134 -10.04 8.79 -20.22
N GLN A 135 -9.97 10.09 -19.98
CA GLN A 135 -8.78 10.88 -20.25
C GLN A 135 -7.64 10.58 -19.27
N LYS A 136 -7.99 10.26 -18.03
CA LYS A 136 -7.02 10.00 -16.96
C LYS A 136 -7.30 8.64 -16.32
N LYS A 137 -6.54 7.65 -16.74
CA LYS A 137 -6.66 6.26 -16.28
C LYS A 137 -5.52 5.93 -15.33
N ILE A 138 -5.86 5.27 -14.24
CA ILE A 138 -4.93 4.68 -13.28
C ILE A 138 -5.09 3.17 -13.36
N ILE A 139 -4.01 2.42 -13.56
CA ILE A 139 -4.06 0.97 -13.65
C ILE A 139 -3.94 0.37 -12.26
N LEU A 140 -4.83 -0.57 -11.92
CA LEU A 140 -4.86 -1.28 -10.63
C LEU A 140 -4.52 -2.75 -10.82
N ASP A 141 -3.50 -3.20 -10.09
CA ASP A 141 -3.09 -4.60 -10.02
C ASP A 141 -3.29 -5.19 -8.61
N ASP A 142 -3.60 -6.49 -8.54
CA ASP A 142 -3.50 -7.27 -7.30
C ASP A 142 -2.11 -7.93 -7.26
N ALA A 143 -1.10 -7.12 -6.99
CA ALA A 143 0.31 -7.47 -7.17
C ALA A 143 0.85 -8.43 -6.10
N PHE A 144 0.30 -8.38 -4.88
CA PHE A 144 0.78 -9.20 -3.77
C PHE A 144 0.20 -10.61 -3.82
N ILE A 145 1.06 -11.62 -3.93
CA ILE A 145 0.67 -13.03 -3.95
C ILE A 145 0.32 -13.49 -2.53
N ALA A 146 -0.97 -13.38 -2.18
CA ALA A 146 -1.46 -13.83 -0.88
C ALA A 146 -1.49 -15.37 -0.79
N ARG A 147 -0.80 -15.93 0.20
CA ARG A 147 -0.76 -17.36 0.48
C ARG A 147 -1.73 -17.74 1.59
N LYS A 148 -2.31 -18.94 1.51
CA LYS A 148 -3.27 -19.44 2.51
C LYS A 148 -2.65 -19.61 3.90
N LYS A 149 -1.36 -19.95 3.96
CA LYS A 149 -0.62 -20.19 5.19
C LYS A 149 0.66 -19.34 5.18
N ILE A 150 0.95 -18.69 6.28
CA ILE A 150 2.11 -17.78 6.39
C ILE A 150 3.44 -18.53 6.20
N GLU A 151 3.56 -19.75 6.74
CA GLU A 151 4.76 -20.57 6.59
C GLU A 151 5.12 -20.86 5.12
N THR A 152 4.13 -20.89 4.22
CA THR A 152 4.38 -21.18 2.80
C THR A 152 5.05 -20.04 2.04
N TYR A 153 5.15 -18.84 2.62
CA TYR A 153 5.99 -17.79 2.06
C TYR A 153 7.47 -18.14 2.10
N GLY A 154 7.90 -18.95 3.07
CA GLY A 154 9.28 -19.43 3.16
C GLY A 154 9.71 -20.42 2.07
N ASN A 155 8.79 -20.93 1.25
CA ASN A 155 9.09 -21.85 0.15
C ASN A 155 9.65 -21.12 -1.10
N HIS A 156 9.64 -19.81 -1.10
CA HIS A 156 10.11 -18.96 -2.20
C HIS A 156 11.03 -17.88 -1.62
N ASP A 157 12.13 -17.61 -2.31
CA ASP A 157 13.06 -16.57 -1.87
C ASP A 157 12.40 -15.19 -1.93
N ASP A 158 11.70 -14.91 -3.03
CA ASP A 158 10.91 -13.70 -3.25
C ASP A 158 9.84 -13.94 -4.32
N ASP A 159 8.94 -12.97 -4.45
CA ASP A 159 7.95 -12.92 -5.52
C ASP A 159 8.17 -11.65 -6.38
N PHE A 160 7.89 -11.76 -7.67
CA PHE A 160 7.69 -10.58 -8.51
C PHE A 160 6.47 -9.83 -7.98
N PHE A 161 6.62 -8.53 -7.79
CA PHE A 161 5.52 -7.69 -7.31
C PHE A 161 4.92 -6.87 -8.45
N SER A 162 5.71 -6.00 -9.08
CA SER A 162 5.21 -5.13 -10.15
C SER A 162 6.36 -4.49 -10.93
N ASP A 163 6.09 -4.17 -12.18
CA ASP A 163 6.90 -3.30 -13.05
C ASP A 163 6.11 -2.07 -13.55
N GLN A 164 4.88 -1.89 -13.10
CA GLN A 164 3.98 -0.82 -13.54
C GLN A 164 4.59 0.58 -13.38
N HIS A 165 5.40 0.80 -12.34
CA HIS A 165 6.10 2.07 -12.12
C HIS A 165 7.07 2.44 -13.27
N LEU A 166 7.52 1.46 -14.06
CA LEU A 166 8.38 1.68 -15.24
C LEU A 166 7.55 2.05 -16.49
N TYR A 167 6.37 1.45 -16.65
CA TYR A 167 5.68 1.43 -17.94
C TYR A 167 4.34 2.17 -17.97
N TYR A 168 3.74 2.53 -16.82
CA TYR A 168 2.39 3.12 -16.80
C TYR A 168 2.23 4.33 -17.74
N GLN A 169 3.26 5.18 -17.90
CA GLN A 169 3.18 6.36 -18.76
C GLN A 169 3.23 5.99 -20.25
N THR A 170 4.12 5.09 -20.64
CA THR A 170 4.23 4.60 -22.02
C THR A 170 3.00 3.83 -22.43
N ASP A 171 2.33 3.16 -21.49
CA ASP A 171 1.07 2.46 -21.67
C ASP A 171 -0.15 3.41 -21.67
N GLY A 172 0.07 4.73 -21.57
CA GLY A 172 -0.98 5.75 -21.62
C GLY A 172 -1.78 5.92 -20.33
N PHE A 173 -1.22 5.51 -19.18
CA PHE A 173 -1.85 5.73 -17.87
C PHE A 173 -1.29 6.95 -17.15
N ALA A 174 -2.14 7.65 -16.40
CA ALA A 174 -1.77 8.77 -15.56
C ALA A 174 -1.08 8.34 -14.26
N GLY A 175 -1.25 7.06 -13.89
CA GLY A 175 -0.67 6.48 -12.70
C GLY A 175 -0.89 4.97 -12.62
N PHE A 176 -0.32 4.37 -11.59
CA PHE A 176 -0.48 2.96 -11.24
C PHE A 176 -0.92 2.79 -9.79
N SER A 177 -1.53 1.67 -9.48
CA SER A 177 -2.12 1.34 -8.20
C SER A 177 -2.00 -0.15 -7.92
N ASP A 178 -1.92 -0.50 -6.66
CA ASP A 178 -2.03 -1.85 -6.13
C ASP A 178 -2.62 -1.83 -4.73
N TYR A 179 -2.84 -3.01 -4.15
CA TYR A 179 -3.29 -3.16 -2.76
C TYR A 179 -2.11 -3.18 -1.77
N THR A 180 -0.97 -2.61 -2.15
CA THR A 180 0.27 -2.61 -1.38
C THR A 180 0.78 -4.02 -1.09
N ILE A 181 1.40 -4.26 0.06
CA ILE A 181 1.85 -5.60 0.49
C ILE A 181 0.70 -6.45 1.05
N GLU A 182 -0.52 -6.22 0.58
CA GLU A 182 -1.72 -7.03 0.80
C GLU A 182 -2.36 -7.40 -0.53
N SER A 183 -3.31 -8.33 -0.51
CA SER A 183 -4.12 -8.63 -1.69
C SER A 183 -5.46 -7.89 -1.66
N SER A 184 -6.16 -7.92 -2.78
CA SER A 184 -7.52 -7.39 -2.90
C SER A 184 -8.52 -8.00 -1.92
N ARG A 185 -8.24 -9.20 -1.39
CA ARG A 185 -9.12 -9.89 -0.44
C ARG A 185 -9.14 -9.20 0.90
N TYR A 186 -10.35 -8.85 1.35
CA TYR A 186 -10.55 -8.27 2.66
C TYR A 186 -10.84 -9.33 3.72
N PHE A 187 -10.13 -9.26 4.83
CA PHE A 187 -10.40 -10.04 6.04
C PHE A 187 -10.56 -9.07 7.22
N ASP A 188 -11.71 -9.14 7.89
CA ASP A 188 -12.02 -8.24 9.02
C ASP A 188 -11.11 -8.51 10.23
N LYS A 189 -10.79 -9.77 10.48
CA LYS A 189 -9.92 -10.19 11.56
C LYS A 189 -8.86 -11.17 11.06
N GLY A 190 -7.59 -10.89 11.37
CA GLY A 190 -6.52 -11.89 11.32
C GLY A 190 -6.54 -12.70 12.62
N GLY A 191 -6.41 -14.02 12.53
CA GLY A 191 -6.15 -14.89 13.69
C GLY A 191 -4.66 -14.93 14.04
N PRO A 192 -4.30 -15.46 15.22
CA PRO A 192 -2.92 -15.73 15.54
C PRO A 192 -2.35 -16.74 14.52
N SER A 193 -1.21 -16.39 13.93
CA SER A 193 -0.53 -17.23 12.94
C SER A 193 0.43 -18.19 13.62
N ARG A 194 0.64 -19.36 12.99
CA ARG A 194 1.67 -20.31 13.41
C ARG A 194 3.08 -19.81 13.09
N ALA A 195 3.25 -19.06 12.01
CA ALA A 195 4.50 -18.41 11.64
C ALA A 195 4.35 -16.90 11.59
N ILE A 196 5.46 -16.17 11.69
CA ILE A 196 5.54 -14.75 11.36
C ILE A 196 6.30 -14.61 10.06
N ALA A 197 5.79 -13.76 9.16
CA ALA A 197 6.47 -13.32 7.97
C ALA A 197 6.66 -11.80 7.99
N ILE A 198 7.87 -11.35 7.69
CA ILE A 198 8.20 -9.95 7.39
C ILE A 198 8.34 -9.84 5.88
N HIS A 199 7.58 -8.95 5.27
CA HIS A 199 7.61 -8.70 3.83
C HIS A 199 8.37 -7.40 3.57
N VAL A 200 9.40 -7.48 2.72
CA VAL A 200 10.24 -6.33 2.37
C VAL A 200 10.29 -6.21 0.85
N THR A 201 9.82 -5.10 0.33
CA THR A 201 9.91 -4.81 -1.11
C THR A 201 11.29 -4.25 -1.44
N TYR A 202 11.76 -4.53 -2.66
CA TYR A 202 13.04 -4.02 -3.15
C TYR A 202 13.02 -3.99 -4.68
N PHE A 203 13.93 -3.25 -5.28
CA PHE A 203 14.12 -3.28 -6.72
C PHE A 203 15.24 -4.26 -7.09
N ASP A 204 14.98 -5.11 -8.08
CA ASP A 204 15.99 -5.96 -8.68
C ASP A 204 16.91 -5.17 -9.65
N ALA A 205 17.88 -5.85 -10.26
CA ALA A 205 18.83 -5.25 -11.20
C ALA A 205 18.14 -4.63 -12.46
N TYR A 206 16.93 -5.03 -12.77
CA TYR A 206 16.12 -4.51 -13.88
C TYR A 206 15.11 -3.45 -13.43
N LEU A 207 15.17 -3.03 -12.16
CA LEU A 207 14.22 -2.13 -11.50
C LEU A 207 12.81 -2.70 -11.37
N ASN A 208 12.61 -4.01 -11.53
CA ASN A 208 11.34 -4.60 -11.16
C ASN A 208 11.17 -4.54 -9.63
N LEU A 209 9.99 -4.19 -9.19
CA LEU A 209 9.65 -4.28 -7.77
C LEU A 209 9.38 -5.74 -7.41
N ARG A 210 10.08 -6.22 -6.41
CA ARG A 210 9.96 -7.57 -5.85
C ARG A 210 9.61 -7.50 -4.38
N VAL A 211 9.09 -8.57 -3.84
CA VAL A 211 8.84 -8.70 -2.39
C VAL A 211 9.53 -9.94 -1.84
N LYS A 212 10.44 -9.73 -0.90
CA LYS A 212 11.13 -10.80 -0.16
C LYS A 212 10.37 -11.13 1.12
N HIS A 213 10.37 -12.41 1.44
CA HIS A 213 9.65 -12.94 2.59
C HIS A 213 10.61 -13.54 3.60
N PHE A 214 10.63 -12.99 4.81
CA PHE A 214 11.40 -13.53 5.92
C PHE A 214 10.45 -14.21 6.88
N VAL A 215 10.49 -15.53 6.90
CA VAL A 215 9.54 -16.36 7.67
C VAL A 215 10.27 -17.03 8.83
N SER A 216 9.61 -17.05 9.99
CA SER A 216 10.10 -17.78 11.16
C SER A 216 10.26 -19.28 10.88
N ASP A 217 11.26 -19.90 11.50
CA ASP A 217 11.46 -21.36 11.44
C ASP A 217 10.45 -22.09 12.33
N THR A 218 10.22 -21.54 13.52
CA THR A 218 9.23 -22.05 14.46
C THR A 218 7.81 -21.79 13.96
N ASN A 219 7.05 -22.88 13.69
CA ASN A 219 5.69 -22.79 13.13
C ASN A 219 4.72 -23.88 13.63
N ASP A 220 5.07 -24.59 14.68
CA ASP A 220 4.30 -25.72 15.25
C ASP A 220 3.04 -25.26 16.01
N SER A 221 3.05 -24.09 16.60
CA SER A 221 1.96 -23.54 17.42
C SER A 221 1.70 -22.06 17.13
N THR A 222 0.69 -21.48 17.76
CA THR A 222 0.41 -20.04 17.74
C THR A 222 1.08 -19.29 18.90
N LYS A 223 1.87 -19.97 19.73
CA LYS A 223 2.59 -19.39 20.86
C LYS A 223 3.92 -18.77 20.41
N ASP A 224 4.65 -18.21 21.34
CA ASP A 224 6.04 -17.73 21.18
C ASP A 224 6.23 -16.75 20.00
N GLN A 225 5.26 -15.84 19.83
CA GLN A 225 5.26 -14.85 18.74
C GLN A 225 6.51 -13.95 18.75
N ALA A 226 7.07 -13.69 19.95
CA ALA A 226 8.30 -12.91 20.07
C ALA A 226 9.51 -13.66 19.45
N LEU A 227 9.68 -14.94 19.77
CA LEU A 227 10.74 -15.77 19.20
C LEU A 227 10.62 -15.81 17.66
N LYS A 228 9.43 -16.07 17.15
CA LYS A 228 9.16 -16.11 15.70
C LYS A 228 9.47 -14.79 15.00
N PHE A 229 9.17 -13.67 15.65
CA PHE A 229 9.57 -12.37 15.12
C PHE A 229 11.09 -12.25 15.04
N PHE A 230 11.81 -12.64 16.06
CA PHE A 230 13.28 -12.53 16.07
C PHE A 230 13.90 -13.43 15.00
N GLU A 231 13.44 -14.66 14.84
CA GLU A 231 13.90 -15.56 13.75
C GLU A 231 13.70 -14.92 12.36
N ALA A 232 12.54 -14.36 12.09
CA ALA A 232 12.26 -13.69 10.82
C ALA A 232 13.08 -12.40 10.65
N ALA A 233 13.23 -11.61 11.71
CA ALA A 233 13.96 -10.35 11.68
C ALA A 233 15.48 -10.54 11.58
N GLU A 234 16.05 -11.60 12.14
CA GLU A 234 17.45 -11.97 11.98
C GLU A 234 17.75 -12.30 10.51
N LYS A 235 16.92 -13.12 9.87
CA LYS A 235 17.03 -13.41 8.43
C LYS A 235 16.94 -12.13 7.57
N MET A 236 16.04 -11.22 7.93
CA MET A 236 15.91 -9.94 7.25
C MET A 236 17.17 -9.08 7.41
N LEU A 237 17.74 -8.99 8.61
CA LEU A 237 18.96 -8.23 8.87
C LEU A 237 20.15 -8.81 8.12
N GLU A 238 20.34 -10.13 8.16
CA GLU A 238 21.42 -10.79 7.39
C GLU A 238 21.32 -10.55 5.89
N TRP A 239 20.10 -10.56 5.35
CA TRP A 239 19.89 -10.25 3.95
C TRP A 239 20.19 -8.78 3.66
N TYR A 240 19.73 -7.86 4.52
CA TYR A 240 20.00 -6.44 4.39
C TYR A 240 21.52 -6.18 4.42
N ASP A 241 22.25 -6.73 5.37
CA ASP A 241 23.69 -6.51 5.53
C ASP A 241 24.49 -6.98 4.32
N ARG A 242 24.05 -8.08 3.67
CA ARG A 242 24.68 -8.58 2.44
C ARG A 242 24.37 -7.74 1.19
N ASN A 243 23.29 -6.96 1.22
CA ASN A 243 22.80 -6.22 0.05
C ASN A 243 22.64 -4.71 0.31
N GLN A 244 23.21 -4.19 1.39
CA GLN A 244 23.02 -2.80 1.81
C GLN A 244 23.40 -1.76 0.74
N ASP A 245 24.33 -2.08 -0.15
CA ASP A 245 24.72 -1.22 -1.27
C ASP A 245 23.62 -1.07 -2.35
N GLN A 246 22.64 -1.96 -2.33
CA GLN A 246 21.53 -2.01 -3.29
C GLN A 246 20.15 -1.75 -2.65
N LEU A 247 20.12 -1.55 -1.34
CA LEU A 247 18.88 -1.42 -0.59
C LEU A 247 18.76 -0.04 0.08
N LEU A 248 17.59 0.58 -0.01
CA LEU A 248 17.32 1.81 0.71
C LEU A 248 17.04 1.53 2.19
N LEU A 249 17.78 2.15 3.09
CA LEU A 249 17.49 2.12 4.50
C LEU A 249 16.35 3.10 4.83
N THR A 250 15.12 2.63 4.65
CA THR A 250 13.92 3.39 4.95
C THR A 250 13.65 3.44 6.46
N LEU A 251 12.75 4.34 6.87
CA LEU A 251 12.25 4.39 8.24
C LEU A 251 11.67 3.03 8.68
N GLY A 252 10.87 2.39 7.81
CA GLY A 252 10.27 1.08 8.10
C GLY A 252 11.32 -0.01 8.36
N MET A 253 12.37 -0.07 7.54
CA MET A 253 13.49 -1.01 7.73
C MET A 253 14.27 -0.70 9.00
N THR A 254 14.58 0.57 9.25
CA THR A 254 15.30 1.03 10.46
C THR A 254 14.56 0.59 11.72
N GLU A 255 13.25 0.75 11.76
CA GLU A 255 12.44 0.39 12.92
C GLU A 255 12.35 -1.12 13.14
N LEU A 256 12.21 -1.92 12.07
CA LEU A 256 12.24 -3.38 12.18
C LEU A 256 13.58 -3.88 12.73
N ILE A 257 14.70 -3.33 12.26
CA ILE A 257 16.04 -3.63 12.76
C ILE A 257 16.18 -3.18 14.23
N ASN A 258 15.63 -2.03 14.59
CA ASN A 258 15.68 -1.51 15.97
C ASN A 258 14.92 -2.40 16.96
N TYR A 259 13.76 -2.95 16.58
CA TYR A 259 13.04 -3.93 17.40
C TYR A 259 13.85 -5.21 17.62
N LEU A 260 14.56 -5.69 16.60
CA LEU A 260 15.46 -6.83 16.74
C LEU A 260 16.62 -6.51 17.70
N LYS A 261 17.33 -5.39 17.48
CA LYS A 261 18.48 -4.99 18.32
C LYS A 261 18.09 -4.75 19.78
N THR A 262 16.91 -4.21 20.03
CA THR A 262 16.41 -3.95 21.39
C THR A 262 15.69 -5.14 22.01
N LYS A 263 15.62 -6.27 21.31
CA LYS A 263 14.93 -7.50 21.71
C LYS A 263 13.48 -7.26 22.15
N LYS A 264 12.76 -6.39 21.44
CA LYS A 264 11.36 -6.06 21.69
C LYS A 264 10.47 -6.65 20.59
N PHE A 265 9.43 -7.38 20.99
CA PHE A 265 8.41 -7.82 20.05
C PHE A 265 7.40 -6.69 19.81
N PRO A 266 7.26 -6.17 18.58
CA PRO A 266 6.39 -5.02 18.34
C PRO A 266 4.91 -5.38 18.19
N GLY A 267 4.58 -6.67 18.05
CA GLY A 267 3.27 -7.16 17.66
C GLY A 267 3.04 -7.16 16.15
N LEU A 268 2.19 -8.09 15.68
CA LEU A 268 1.97 -8.37 14.26
C LEU A 268 1.53 -7.13 13.46
N GLY A 269 0.65 -6.32 14.04
CA GLY A 269 0.19 -5.10 13.38
C GLY A 269 1.29 -4.06 13.19
N THR A 270 2.22 -3.95 14.14
CA THR A 270 3.37 -3.04 14.02
C THR A 270 4.38 -3.53 13.00
N ILE A 271 4.61 -4.84 12.90
CA ILE A 271 5.43 -5.44 11.83
C ILE A 271 4.85 -5.05 10.47
N LYS A 272 3.55 -5.28 10.27
CA LYS A 272 2.85 -4.87 9.03
C LYS A 272 3.00 -3.37 8.76
N LYS A 273 2.79 -2.52 9.78
CA LYS A 273 2.95 -1.07 9.66
C LYS A 273 4.32 -0.70 9.07
N TRP A 274 5.39 -1.30 9.58
CA TRP A 274 6.74 -0.96 9.17
C TRP A 274 7.12 -1.54 7.80
N SER A 275 6.66 -2.76 7.48
CA SER A 275 6.78 -3.29 6.11
C SER A 275 6.07 -2.40 5.09
N LEU A 276 4.89 -1.90 5.43
CA LEU A 276 4.12 -0.98 4.59
C LEU A 276 4.79 0.39 4.47
N ALA A 277 5.29 0.94 5.58
CA ALA A 277 6.03 2.21 5.57
C ALA A 277 7.29 2.10 4.69
N HIS A 278 8.03 0.99 4.78
CA HIS A 278 9.16 0.70 3.90
C HIS A 278 8.75 0.72 2.42
N HIS A 279 7.70 -0.01 2.06
CA HIS A 279 7.20 -0.08 0.68
C HIS A 279 6.85 1.30 0.11
N LEU A 280 6.12 2.11 0.87
CA LEU A 280 5.71 3.45 0.45
C LEU A 280 6.90 4.42 0.32
N GLU A 281 7.82 4.39 1.27
CA GLU A 281 9.01 5.25 1.22
C GLU A 281 9.93 4.86 0.06
N LEU A 282 10.11 3.55 -0.19
CA LEU A 282 10.89 3.02 -1.31
C LEU A 282 10.34 3.51 -2.66
N LEU A 283 9.03 3.31 -2.90
CA LEU A 283 8.39 3.78 -4.13
C LEU A 283 8.37 5.30 -4.23
N GLY A 284 8.19 5.99 -3.11
CA GLY A 284 8.25 7.45 -3.05
C GLY A 284 9.61 8.01 -3.47
N ALA A 285 10.69 7.41 -2.98
CA ALA A 285 12.06 7.76 -3.35
C ALA A 285 12.30 7.53 -4.85
N TYR A 286 11.92 6.35 -5.36
CA TYR A 286 12.03 6.04 -6.79
C TYR A 286 11.28 7.06 -7.67
N LEU A 287 10.04 7.38 -7.33
CA LEU A 287 9.22 8.32 -8.10
C LEU A 287 9.71 9.76 -8.05
N ASN A 288 10.40 10.16 -6.98
CA ASN A 288 10.99 11.49 -6.86
C ASN A 288 12.25 11.64 -7.71
N GLU A 289 13.09 10.62 -7.76
CA GLU A 289 14.43 10.67 -8.36
C GLU A 289 14.50 10.07 -9.76
N GLY A 290 13.48 9.30 -10.18
CA GLY A 290 13.44 8.63 -11.48
C GLY A 290 14.60 7.65 -11.66
N ASN A 291 15.14 7.59 -12.89
CA ASN A 291 16.27 6.72 -13.22
C ASN A 291 17.57 7.06 -12.47
N HIS A 292 17.62 8.20 -11.79
CA HIS A 292 18.74 8.58 -10.93
C HIS A 292 18.70 7.88 -9.57
N TYR A 293 17.62 7.20 -9.25
CA TYR A 293 17.44 6.47 -8.01
C TYR A 293 18.63 5.53 -7.71
N LEU A 294 19.07 4.70 -8.65
CA LEU A 294 20.24 3.83 -8.46
C LEU A 294 21.58 4.59 -8.40
N LYS A 295 21.68 5.73 -9.08
CA LYS A 295 22.87 6.59 -9.01
C LYS A 295 22.91 7.43 -7.74
N GLY A 296 21.76 7.76 -7.19
CA GLY A 296 21.58 8.52 -5.94
C GLY A 296 21.83 7.71 -4.67
N TRP A 297 21.80 6.39 -4.73
CA TRP A 297 22.09 5.50 -3.61
C TRP A 297 23.40 5.82 -2.92
N LYS A 298 24.44 6.15 -3.68
CA LYS A 298 25.72 6.65 -3.12
C LYS A 298 25.62 8.00 -2.41
N LYS A 299 24.49 8.70 -2.53
CA LYS A 299 24.29 10.05 -1.97
C LYS A 299 23.57 10.06 -0.61
N TYR A 300 22.78 9.03 -0.29
CA TYR A 300 21.95 8.99 0.93
C TYR A 300 22.49 8.15 2.08
N GLY A 301 23.54 7.49 1.91
CA GLY A 301 24.08 6.78 3.01
C GLY A 301 25.31 6.03 2.59
N ILE A 302 26.31 6.33 3.15
CA ILE A 302 27.64 5.72 3.11
C ILE A 302 28.56 6.52 2.18
N GLN A 303 28.91 7.71 2.64
CA GLN A 303 30.32 8.05 2.55
C GLN A 303 31.05 7.01 3.41
N GLY A 304 31.73 6.06 2.73
CA GLY A 304 32.71 5.20 3.35
C GLY A 304 33.92 6.01 3.81
#